data_675a2c77a0781aa295472e9dda90d0f4
#
_entry.id   675a2c77a0781aa295472e9dda90d0f4
#
_cell.length_a   1.000
_cell.length_b   1.000
_cell.length_c   1.000
_cell.angle_alpha   90.00
_cell.angle_beta   90.00
_cell.angle_gamma   90.00
#
_symmetry.space_group_name_H-M   'P 1'
#
loop_
_entity.id
_entity.type
_entity.pdbx_description
1 polymer ?
#
loop_
_entity_poly.entity_id
_entity_poly.type
_entity_poly.pdbx_seq_one_letter_code
_entity_poly.pdbx_strand_id
1 'polypeptide(L)'
;MNILIIAGARCGGRYLMESLGRTYNLKTFHQPGFGDLKRPNMNFYNMCIKVYAQSTEGIATYTNEKWLEFGSKFDHIIVLHRKITTEHLESLYTLWNITKNMYVGYNYEVSLKKHMATFETKEDYEKHQESELNNLTRHTKIMDKRLHEIASLFNQKVVLYDELYYNPNKIDYLNGLEFNPDLNYKLRTDNINKNKTLI
;
A
#
# COMPACT_ATOMS: atom_id res chain seq x y z
N MET A 1 15.33 -13.56 -10.62
CA MET A 1 14.66 -13.41 -9.32
C MET A 1 13.37 -12.62 -9.51
N ASN A 2 12.28 -13.10 -8.95
CA ASN A 2 10.97 -12.46 -9.01
C ASN A 2 10.46 -12.21 -7.60
N ILE A 3 10.03 -10.98 -7.32
CA ILE A 3 9.55 -10.57 -6.00
C ILE A 3 8.09 -10.12 -6.14
N LEU A 4 7.22 -10.66 -5.30
CA LEU A 4 5.83 -10.24 -5.17
C LEU A 4 5.65 -9.51 -3.84
N ILE A 5 5.15 -8.28 -3.89
CA ILE A 5 4.74 -7.51 -2.71
C ILE A 5 3.22 -7.41 -2.71
N ILE A 6 2.59 -7.98 -1.70
CA ILE A 6 1.15 -7.89 -1.48
C ILE A 6 0.94 -6.90 -0.33
N ALA A 7 0.27 -5.79 -0.59
CA ALA A 7 0.18 -4.72 0.40
C ALA A 7 -1.22 -4.12 0.49
N GLY A 8 -1.55 -3.59 1.65
CA GLY A 8 -2.66 -2.66 1.81
C GLY A 8 -2.37 -1.30 1.18
N ALA A 9 -3.40 -0.48 1.02
CA ALA A 9 -3.20 0.90 0.59
C ALA A 9 -2.45 1.70 1.67
N ARG A 10 -1.59 2.63 1.23
CA ARG A 10 -0.79 3.51 2.11
C ARG A 10 0.15 2.79 3.08
N CYS A 11 0.54 1.56 2.77
CA CYS A 11 1.48 0.75 3.56
C CYS A 11 2.93 0.85 3.07
N GLY A 12 3.30 1.82 2.24
CA GLY A 12 4.68 1.98 1.75
C GLY A 12 5.13 0.97 0.70
N GLY A 13 4.22 0.11 0.21
CA GLY A 13 4.57 -0.99 -0.71
C GLY A 13 5.20 -0.54 -2.03
N ARG A 14 4.84 0.65 -2.54
CA ARG A 14 5.50 1.20 -3.74
C ARG A 14 6.98 1.49 -3.48
N TYR A 15 7.28 2.11 -2.36
CA TYR A 15 8.64 2.44 -2.00
C TYR A 15 9.49 1.18 -1.77
N LEU A 16 8.93 0.18 -1.06
CA LEU A 16 9.59 -1.12 -0.90
C LEU A 16 9.90 -1.75 -2.26
N MET A 17 8.94 -1.75 -3.18
CA MET A 17 9.11 -2.26 -4.54
C MET A 17 10.24 -1.53 -5.30
N GLU A 18 10.25 -0.21 -5.26
CA GLU A 18 11.26 0.61 -5.94
C GLU A 18 12.65 0.43 -5.32
N SER A 19 12.73 0.25 -3.99
CA SER A 19 13.98 0.00 -3.28
C SER A 19 14.55 -1.38 -3.62
N LEU A 20 13.75 -2.43 -3.51
CA LEU A 20 14.17 -3.79 -3.88
C LEU A 20 14.51 -3.89 -5.38
N GLY A 21 13.72 -3.21 -6.21
CA GLY A 21 14.01 -3.14 -7.65
C GLY A 21 15.39 -2.56 -7.94
N ARG A 22 15.80 -1.52 -7.24
CA ARG A 22 17.15 -0.92 -7.36
C ARG A 22 18.23 -1.83 -6.79
N THR A 23 18.02 -2.36 -5.57
CA THR A 23 19.02 -3.22 -4.90
C THR A 23 19.36 -4.45 -5.75
N TYR A 24 18.35 -5.07 -6.35
CA TYR A 24 18.51 -6.33 -7.09
C TYR A 24 18.47 -6.17 -8.62
N ASN A 25 18.47 -4.93 -9.13
CA ASN A 25 18.38 -4.62 -10.56
C ASN A 25 17.17 -5.31 -11.24
N LEU A 26 15.98 -5.15 -10.64
CA LEU A 26 14.74 -5.75 -11.12
C LEU A 26 13.87 -4.71 -11.83
N LYS A 27 13.09 -5.13 -12.82
CA LYS A 27 12.01 -4.31 -13.37
C LYS A 27 10.88 -4.18 -12.35
N THR A 28 10.40 -2.96 -12.11
CA THR A 28 9.35 -2.69 -11.13
C THR A 28 8.00 -2.45 -11.80
N PHE A 29 6.95 -3.09 -11.27
CA PHE A 29 5.57 -2.92 -11.75
C PHE A 29 4.66 -2.59 -10.57
N HIS A 30 4.15 -1.36 -10.57
CA HIS A 30 3.23 -0.89 -9.56
C HIS A 30 1.80 -1.09 -10.01
N GLN A 31 1.08 -1.98 -9.33
CA GLN A 31 -0.32 -2.28 -9.60
C GLN A 31 -0.59 -2.62 -11.09
N PRO A 32 0.12 -3.58 -11.65
CA PRO A 32 -0.27 -4.03 -12.96
C PRO A 32 -1.74 -4.49 -12.86
N GLY A 33 -2.58 -4.00 -13.76
CA GLY A 33 -3.95 -4.50 -13.89
C GLY A 33 -3.88 -6.01 -14.12
N PHE A 34 -4.86 -6.75 -13.58
CA PHE A 34 -4.84 -8.21 -13.71
C PHE A 34 -4.91 -8.68 -15.17
N GLY A 35 -5.51 -7.86 -16.04
CA GLY A 35 -5.44 -8.04 -17.49
C GLY A 35 -4.02 -8.04 -18.02
N ASP A 36 -3.15 -7.18 -17.45
CA ASP A 36 -1.75 -7.10 -17.85
C ASP A 36 -0.95 -8.31 -17.36
N LEU A 37 -1.27 -8.85 -16.19
CA LEU A 37 -0.63 -10.06 -15.65
C LEU A 37 -1.09 -11.36 -16.34
N LYS A 38 -2.23 -11.33 -17.01
CA LYS A 38 -2.75 -12.45 -17.81
C LYS A 38 -2.23 -12.47 -19.25
N ARG A 39 -1.49 -11.45 -19.68
CA ARG A 39 -0.91 -11.45 -21.03
C ARG A 39 0.02 -12.66 -21.17
N PRO A 40 -0.20 -13.54 -22.14
CA PRO A 40 0.59 -14.76 -22.32
C PRO A 40 2.09 -14.51 -22.52
N ASN A 41 2.47 -13.28 -22.83
CA ASN A 41 3.85 -12.84 -23.06
C ASN A 41 4.48 -12.11 -21.88
N MET A 42 3.84 -12.04 -20.70
CA MET A 42 4.48 -11.48 -19.51
C MET A 42 5.50 -12.50 -18.97
N ASN A 43 6.74 -12.36 -19.44
CA ASN A 43 7.85 -13.13 -18.93
C ASN A 43 8.13 -12.67 -17.50
N PHE A 44 7.71 -13.46 -16.52
CA PHE A 44 8.05 -13.26 -15.10
C PHE A 44 9.54 -13.56 -14.91
N TYR A 45 10.38 -12.61 -15.32
CA TYR A 45 11.83 -12.74 -15.18
C TYR A 45 12.44 -11.42 -14.71
N ASN A 46 13.19 -11.50 -13.63
CA ASN A 46 13.86 -10.35 -13.00
C ASN A 46 12.92 -9.16 -12.75
N MET A 47 11.85 -9.39 -11.99
CA MET A 47 10.87 -8.37 -11.70
C MET A 47 10.49 -8.29 -10.23
N CYS A 48 10.13 -7.09 -9.80
CA CYS A 48 9.49 -6.82 -8.53
C CYS A 48 8.10 -6.21 -8.77
N ILE A 49 7.07 -6.91 -8.35
CA ILE A 49 5.67 -6.52 -8.58
C ILE A 49 5.02 -6.19 -7.24
N LYS A 50 4.34 -5.06 -7.18
CA LYS A 50 3.49 -4.71 -6.04
C LYS A 50 2.02 -4.76 -6.45
N VAL A 51 1.24 -5.53 -5.74
CA VAL A 51 -0.22 -5.64 -5.90
C VAL A 51 -0.93 -5.17 -4.64
N TYR A 52 -2.17 -4.67 -4.80
CA TYR A 52 -3.03 -4.37 -3.66
C TYR A 52 -3.92 -5.56 -3.33
N ALA A 53 -3.97 -5.89 -2.05
CA ALA A 53 -4.99 -6.81 -1.55
C ALA A 53 -6.42 -6.21 -1.61
N GLN A 54 -6.53 -4.90 -1.79
CA GLN A 54 -7.79 -4.11 -1.81
C GLN A 54 -8.33 -3.77 -3.20
N SER A 55 -7.74 -4.27 -4.26
CA SER A 55 -8.23 -3.93 -5.59
C SER A 55 -9.66 -4.43 -5.76
N THR A 56 -10.58 -3.50 -5.93
CA THR A 56 -11.99 -3.78 -6.25
C THR A 56 -12.16 -4.51 -7.58
N GLU A 57 -11.12 -4.51 -8.41
CA GLU A 57 -11.11 -5.12 -9.74
C GLU A 57 -10.56 -6.54 -9.77
N GLY A 58 -10.63 -7.29 -8.69
CA GLY A 58 -10.48 -8.73 -8.79
C GLY A 58 -9.37 -9.40 -8.00
N ILE A 59 -8.37 -8.70 -7.44
CA ILE A 59 -7.33 -9.36 -6.64
C ILE A 59 -7.80 -9.63 -5.21
N ALA A 60 -8.55 -8.70 -4.59
CA ALA A 60 -9.12 -8.91 -3.27
C ALA A 60 -10.16 -10.03 -3.22
N THR A 61 -10.75 -10.33 -4.37
CA THR A 61 -11.74 -11.42 -4.54
C THR A 61 -11.10 -12.74 -4.93
N TYR A 62 -9.76 -12.83 -4.99
CA TYR A 62 -9.12 -14.09 -5.31
C TYR A 62 -9.32 -15.10 -4.21
N THR A 63 -9.71 -16.29 -4.66
CA THR A 63 -9.71 -17.49 -3.81
C THR A 63 -8.27 -17.81 -3.39
N ASN A 64 -8.13 -18.61 -2.36
CA ASN A 64 -6.83 -19.04 -1.89
C ASN A 64 -6.03 -19.78 -2.98
N GLU A 65 -6.71 -20.57 -3.80
CA GLU A 65 -6.11 -21.32 -4.93
C GLU A 65 -5.51 -20.36 -5.96
N LYS A 66 -6.22 -19.28 -6.29
CA LYS A 66 -5.70 -18.27 -7.22
C LYS A 66 -4.52 -17.50 -6.67
N TRP A 67 -4.50 -17.22 -5.34
CA TRP A 67 -3.32 -16.65 -4.72
C TRP A 67 -2.12 -17.58 -4.78
N LEU A 68 -2.32 -18.88 -4.49
CA LEU A 68 -1.26 -19.90 -4.56
C LEU A 68 -0.73 -20.04 -5.99
N GLU A 69 -1.61 -20.14 -6.98
CA GLU A 69 -1.24 -20.20 -8.40
C GLU A 69 -0.44 -18.95 -8.82
N PHE A 70 -0.89 -17.77 -8.40
CA PHE A 70 -0.19 -16.53 -8.72
C PHE A 70 1.16 -16.44 -8.02
N GLY A 71 1.20 -16.71 -6.72
CA GLY A 71 2.41 -16.64 -5.91
C GLY A 71 3.49 -17.64 -6.32
N SER A 72 3.10 -18.80 -6.87
CA SER A 72 4.06 -19.83 -7.37
C SER A 72 4.99 -19.34 -8.48
N LYS A 73 4.71 -18.18 -9.09
CA LYS A 73 5.54 -17.54 -10.11
C LYS A 73 6.68 -16.67 -9.55
N PHE A 74 6.74 -16.53 -8.22
CA PHE A 74 7.67 -15.63 -7.55
C PHE A 74 8.60 -16.40 -6.61
N ASP A 75 9.86 -16.00 -6.58
CA ASP A 75 10.88 -16.58 -5.69
C ASP A 75 10.72 -16.07 -4.27
N HIS A 76 10.25 -14.81 -4.12
CA HIS A 76 10.02 -14.17 -2.83
C HIS A 76 8.65 -13.52 -2.79
N ILE A 77 7.95 -13.72 -1.67
CA ILE A 77 6.64 -13.10 -1.41
C ILE A 77 6.74 -12.31 -0.11
N ILE A 78 6.36 -11.03 -0.16
CA ILE A 78 6.32 -10.13 0.98
C ILE A 78 4.88 -9.66 1.16
N VAL A 79 4.31 -9.89 2.33
CA VAL A 79 3.00 -9.35 2.69
C VAL A 79 3.19 -8.18 3.64
N LEU A 80 2.86 -6.98 3.18
CA LEU A 80 3.11 -5.73 3.89
C LEU A 80 1.81 -5.10 4.37
N HIS A 81 1.75 -4.80 5.65
CA HIS A 81 0.63 -4.12 6.29
C HIS A 81 1.09 -2.90 7.09
N ARG A 82 0.16 -2.03 7.44
CA ARG A 82 0.37 -0.91 8.35
C ARG A 82 -0.64 -1.00 9.48
N LYS A 83 -0.20 -0.80 10.73
CA LYS A 83 -1.10 -0.73 11.88
C LYS A 83 -2.19 0.31 11.62
N ILE A 84 -3.40 -0.01 12.07
CA ILE A 84 -4.54 0.92 11.97
C ILE A 84 -4.34 2.00 13.03
N THR A 85 -3.84 3.15 12.59
CA THR A 85 -3.65 4.35 13.40
C THR A 85 -4.44 5.50 12.80
N THR A 86 -4.63 6.56 13.55
CA THR A 86 -5.26 7.79 13.05
C THR A 86 -4.56 8.31 11.80
N GLU A 87 -3.22 8.34 11.79
CA GLU A 87 -2.44 8.80 10.63
C GLU A 87 -2.63 7.90 9.40
N HIS A 88 -2.76 6.58 9.61
CA HIS A 88 -3.05 5.67 8.50
C HIS A 88 -4.44 5.94 7.91
N LEU A 89 -5.45 6.06 8.76
CA LEU A 89 -6.84 6.34 8.34
C LEU A 89 -6.96 7.70 7.65
N GLU A 90 -6.33 8.73 8.18
CA GLU A 90 -6.26 10.07 7.55
C GLU A 90 -5.55 10.03 6.19
N SER A 91 -4.48 9.25 6.09
CA SER A 91 -3.78 9.05 4.82
C SER A 91 -4.67 8.34 3.77
N LEU A 92 -5.50 7.39 4.20
CA LEU A 92 -6.49 6.73 3.35
C LEU A 92 -7.63 7.68 2.96
N TYR A 93 -8.16 8.43 3.92
CA TYR A 93 -9.18 9.45 3.67
C TYR A 93 -8.70 10.48 2.65
N THR A 94 -7.48 10.98 2.85
CA THR A 94 -6.85 11.90 1.90
C THR A 94 -6.80 11.31 0.49
N LEU A 95 -6.36 10.05 0.37
CA LEU A 95 -6.22 9.39 -0.92
C LEU A 95 -7.56 9.26 -1.64
N TRP A 96 -8.59 8.81 -0.96
CA TRP A 96 -9.85 8.45 -1.61
C TRP A 96 -10.84 9.60 -1.70
N ASN A 97 -10.87 10.47 -0.72
CA ASN A 97 -11.86 11.55 -0.67
C ASN A 97 -11.31 12.90 -1.15
N ILE A 98 -10.07 13.24 -0.79
CA ILE A 98 -9.50 14.55 -1.13
C ILE A 98 -8.81 14.51 -2.48
N THR A 99 -7.94 13.54 -2.72
CA THR A 99 -7.14 13.48 -3.95
C THR A 99 -7.77 12.63 -5.05
N LYS A 100 -8.82 11.87 -4.73
CA LYS A 100 -9.50 10.95 -5.66
C LYS A 100 -8.51 10.09 -6.46
N ASN A 101 -7.53 9.52 -5.76
CA ASN A 101 -6.45 8.70 -6.35
C ASN A 101 -5.48 9.44 -7.28
N MET A 102 -5.48 10.76 -7.31
CA MET A 102 -4.48 11.51 -8.07
C MET A 102 -3.15 11.55 -7.30
N TYR A 103 -2.09 11.01 -7.92
CA TYR A 103 -0.76 10.93 -7.32
C TYR A 103 0.23 11.94 -7.88
N VAL A 104 -0.04 12.51 -9.06
CA VAL A 104 0.90 13.37 -9.78
C VAL A 104 0.34 14.79 -9.91
N GLY A 105 1.16 15.78 -9.57
CA GLY A 105 0.82 17.19 -9.70
C GLY A 105 -0.24 17.70 -8.72
N TYR A 106 -0.50 16.94 -7.67
CA TYR A 106 -1.51 17.26 -6.69
C TYR A 106 -0.98 18.22 -5.62
N ASN A 107 -1.76 19.30 -5.41
CA ASN A 107 -1.58 20.20 -4.29
C ASN A 107 -2.64 19.89 -3.24
N TYR A 108 -2.21 19.44 -2.06
CA TYR A 108 -3.11 19.02 -0.98
C TYR A 108 -4.08 20.12 -0.57
N GLU A 109 -3.57 21.33 -0.35
CA GLU A 109 -4.38 22.46 0.11
C GLU A 109 -5.47 22.83 -0.89
N VAL A 110 -5.13 22.86 -2.20
CA VAL A 110 -6.09 23.14 -3.27
C VAL A 110 -7.15 22.05 -3.33
N SER A 111 -6.75 20.78 -3.22
CA SER A 111 -7.67 19.64 -3.27
C SER A 111 -8.57 19.61 -2.04
N LEU A 112 -8.01 19.89 -0.86
CA LEU A 112 -8.78 19.98 0.39
C LEU A 112 -9.82 21.11 0.32
N LYS A 113 -9.43 22.31 -0.12
CA LYS A 113 -10.36 23.44 -0.30
C LYS A 113 -11.48 23.07 -1.26
N LYS A 114 -11.18 22.44 -2.38
CA LYS A 114 -12.20 21.97 -3.35
C LYS A 114 -13.11 20.91 -2.72
N HIS A 115 -12.57 20.00 -1.96
CA HIS A 115 -13.36 18.97 -1.28
C HIS A 115 -14.27 19.58 -0.22
N MET A 116 -13.75 20.47 0.63
CA MET A 116 -14.55 21.17 1.64
C MET A 116 -15.67 22.01 1.01
N ALA A 117 -15.43 22.64 -0.13
CA ALA A 117 -16.43 23.44 -0.86
C ALA A 117 -17.59 22.61 -1.44
N THR A 118 -17.53 21.27 -1.38
CA THR A 118 -18.68 20.41 -1.75
C THR A 118 -19.71 20.26 -0.64
N PHE A 119 -19.42 20.76 0.56
CA PHE A 119 -20.31 20.72 1.72
C PHE A 119 -20.91 22.09 1.99
N GLU A 120 -22.17 22.15 2.45
CA GLU A 120 -22.86 23.41 2.73
C GLU A 120 -22.28 24.09 3.97
N THR A 121 -21.92 23.32 4.98
CA THR A 121 -21.35 23.82 6.23
C THR A 121 -20.08 23.06 6.63
N LYS A 122 -19.29 23.66 7.52
CA LYS A 122 -18.15 22.98 8.14
C LYS A 122 -18.60 21.76 8.96
N GLU A 123 -19.74 21.85 9.61
CA GLU A 123 -20.30 20.76 10.40
C GLU A 123 -20.66 19.54 9.52
N ASP A 124 -21.21 19.77 8.32
CA ASP A 124 -21.49 18.68 7.37
C ASP A 124 -20.21 18.01 6.88
N TYR A 125 -19.16 18.77 6.63
CA TYR A 125 -17.85 18.23 6.31
C TYR A 125 -17.30 17.36 7.44
N GLU A 126 -17.34 17.84 8.69
CA GLU A 126 -16.85 17.10 9.87
C GLU A 126 -17.62 15.80 10.08
N LYS A 127 -18.95 15.81 9.96
CA LYS A 127 -19.80 14.61 10.03
C LYS A 127 -19.47 13.62 8.91
N HIS A 128 -19.28 14.10 7.70
CA HIS A 128 -18.88 13.26 6.57
C HIS A 128 -17.50 12.63 6.84
N GLN A 129 -16.54 13.42 7.28
CA GLN A 129 -15.18 12.94 7.59
C GLN A 129 -15.21 11.84 8.66
N GLU A 130 -15.95 12.04 9.75
CA GLU A 130 -16.11 11.05 10.82
C GLU A 130 -16.74 9.75 10.29
N SER A 131 -17.81 9.86 9.52
CA SER A 131 -18.48 8.71 8.89
C SER A 131 -17.53 7.93 7.99
N GLU A 132 -16.75 8.61 7.16
CA GLU A 132 -15.80 7.97 6.26
C GLU A 132 -14.62 7.34 7.02
N LEU A 133 -14.10 7.97 8.07
CA LEU A 133 -13.06 7.38 8.91
C LEU A 133 -13.54 6.09 9.60
N ASN A 134 -14.80 6.05 10.03
CA ASN A 134 -15.41 4.85 10.58
C ASN A 134 -15.55 3.72 9.54
N ASN A 135 -15.97 4.06 8.31
CA ASN A 135 -16.01 3.13 7.18
C ASN A 135 -14.61 2.59 6.85
N LEU A 136 -13.61 3.48 6.76
CA LEU A 136 -12.22 3.13 6.51
C LEU A 136 -11.65 2.20 7.58
N THR A 137 -11.98 2.45 8.85
CA THR A 137 -11.58 1.60 9.97
C THR A 137 -12.11 0.19 9.78
N ARG A 138 -13.40 0.04 9.44
CA ARG A 138 -14.02 -1.27 9.19
C ARG A 138 -13.37 -1.98 8.01
N HIS A 139 -13.19 -1.28 6.89
CA HIS A 139 -12.55 -1.84 5.70
C HIS A 139 -11.11 -2.27 5.98
N THR A 140 -10.34 -1.44 6.69
CA THR A 140 -8.94 -1.75 7.01
C THR A 140 -8.82 -2.97 7.91
N LYS A 141 -9.74 -3.16 8.87
CA LYS A 141 -9.80 -4.39 9.70
C LYS A 141 -10.06 -5.65 8.87
N ILE A 142 -10.97 -5.57 7.90
CA ILE A 142 -11.24 -6.69 6.98
C ILE A 142 -9.98 -7.02 6.16
N MET A 143 -9.30 -5.99 5.70
CA MET A 143 -8.08 -6.16 4.91
C MET A 143 -6.91 -6.68 5.73
N ASP A 144 -6.77 -6.24 6.97
CA ASP A 144 -5.78 -6.77 7.91
C ASP A 144 -5.94 -8.30 8.06
N LYS A 145 -7.15 -8.74 8.35
CA LYS A 145 -7.47 -10.17 8.42
C LYS A 145 -7.09 -10.89 7.12
N ARG A 146 -7.47 -10.33 5.97
CA ARG A 146 -7.18 -10.95 4.66
C ARG A 146 -5.69 -11.02 4.36
N LEU A 147 -4.92 -10.00 4.71
CA LEU A 147 -3.45 -10.02 4.57
C LEU A 147 -2.81 -11.12 5.41
N HIS A 148 -3.28 -11.32 6.64
CA HIS A 148 -2.79 -12.42 7.49
C HIS A 148 -3.15 -13.80 6.93
N GLU A 149 -4.36 -13.96 6.37
CA GLU A 149 -4.75 -15.19 5.67
C GLU A 149 -3.84 -15.45 4.47
N ILE A 150 -3.61 -14.45 3.62
CA ILE A 150 -2.71 -14.56 2.46
C ILE A 150 -1.28 -14.88 2.89
N ALA A 151 -0.76 -14.21 3.92
CA ALA A 151 0.58 -14.51 4.45
C ALA A 151 0.69 -15.97 4.90
N SER A 152 -0.32 -16.48 5.58
CA SER A 152 -0.38 -17.87 6.03
C SER A 152 -0.36 -18.88 4.86
N LEU A 153 -1.02 -18.56 3.73
CA LEU A 153 -0.98 -19.42 2.53
C LEU A 153 0.43 -19.66 2.00
N PHE A 154 1.31 -18.67 2.18
CA PHE A 154 2.69 -18.72 1.70
C PHE A 154 3.68 -19.05 2.81
N ASN A 155 3.20 -19.43 4.00
CA ASN A 155 4.04 -19.63 5.18
C ASN A 155 4.93 -18.41 5.49
N GLN A 156 4.37 -17.19 5.30
CA GLN A 156 5.04 -15.92 5.51
C GLN A 156 4.48 -15.21 6.74
N LYS A 157 5.30 -14.33 7.33
CA LYS A 157 4.84 -13.36 8.32
C LYS A 157 4.42 -12.08 7.63
N VAL A 158 3.41 -11.40 8.19
CA VAL A 158 3.07 -10.05 7.76
C VAL A 158 4.17 -9.09 8.24
N VAL A 159 4.77 -8.37 7.30
CA VAL A 159 5.74 -7.31 7.59
C VAL A 159 4.98 -6.04 7.95
N LEU A 160 5.31 -5.44 9.09
CA LEU A 160 4.68 -4.19 9.49
C LEU A 160 5.44 -2.98 8.94
N TYR A 161 4.71 -2.02 8.38
CA TYR A 161 5.25 -0.76 7.87
C TYR A 161 6.16 -0.07 8.88
N ASP A 162 5.72 0.00 10.13
CA ASP A 162 6.46 0.69 11.19
C ASP A 162 7.78 -0.02 11.52
N GLU A 163 7.80 -1.34 11.50
CA GLU A 163 9.01 -2.14 11.68
C GLU A 163 9.97 -1.95 10.50
N LEU A 164 9.43 -1.98 9.28
CA LEU A 164 10.22 -1.86 8.07
C LEU A 164 10.92 -0.50 7.95
N TYR A 165 10.23 0.59 8.29
CA TYR A 165 10.74 1.94 8.03
C TYR A 165 11.34 2.64 9.25
N TYR A 166 10.99 2.21 10.47
CA TYR A 166 11.51 2.81 11.69
C TYR A 166 12.54 1.94 12.43
N ASN A 167 12.57 0.62 12.18
CA ASN A 167 13.50 -0.33 12.79
C ASN A 167 14.09 -1.30 11.75
N PRO A 168 14.76 -0.82 10.69
CA PRO A 168 15.23 -1.66 9.60
C PRO A 168 16.24 -2.75 10.04
N ASN A 169 16.95 -2.55 11.15
CA ASN A 169 17.95 -3.50 11.66
C ASN A 169 17.33 -4.76 12.32
N LYS A 170 16.01 -4.86 12.40
CA LYS A 170 15.30 -6.01 12.98
C LYS A 170 14.59 -6.88 11.93
N ILE A 171 14.88 -6.69 10.66
CA ILE A 171 14.09 -7.32 9.60
C ILE A 171 14.68 -8.65 9.17
N ASP A 172 14.43 -9.70 9.97
CA ASP A 172 14.57 -11.07 9.53
C ASP A 172 13.45 -11.53 8.57
N TYR A 173 12.45 -10.66 8.33
CA TYR A 173 11.18 -11.04 7.68
C TYR A 173 11.17 -10.89 6.17
N LEU A 174 12.19 -10.36 5.57
CA LEU A 174 12.25 -10.22 4.11
C LEU A 174 12.86 -11.45 3.42
N ASN A 175 12.88 -12.61 4.11
CA ASN A 175 13.34 -13.88 3.54
C ASN A 175 14.77 -13.81 2.95
N GLY A 176 15.67 -13.15 3.65
CA GLY A 176 17.06 -12.97 3.22
C GLY A 176 17.25 -11.85 2.18
N LEU A 177 16.21 -11.10 1.85
CA LEU A 177 16.36 -9.92 1.00
C LEU A 177 16.90 -8.73 1.79
N GLU A 178 17.94 -8.11 1.28
CA GLU A 178 18.47 -6.87 1.83
C GLU A 178 17.53 -5.70 1.49
N PHE A 179 17.16 -4.96 2.50
CA PHE A 179 16.38 -3.73 2.37
C PHE A 179 17.11 -2.59 3.06
N ASN A 180 17.46 -1.58 2.28
CA ASN A 180 18.07 -0.36 2.79
C ASN A 180 17.07 0.79 2.60
N PRO A 181 16.35 1.22 3.67
CA PRO A 181 15.42 2.32 3.58
C PRO A 181 16.18 3.62 3.25
N ASP A 182 15.76 4.29 2.19
CA ASP A 182 16.22 5.63 1.87
C ASP A 182 15.63 6.62 2.89
N LEU A 183 16.48 7.17 3.74
CA LEU A 183 16.09 8.15 4.77
C LEU A 183 15.40 9.40 4.18
N ASN A 184 15.71 9.75 2.93
CA ASN A 184 15.08 10.88 2.26
C ASN A 184 13.58 10.66 1.96
N TYR A 185 13.16 9.41 1.82
CA TYR A 185 11.73 9.10 1.64
C TYR A 185 10.93 9.34 2.93
N LYS A 186 11.50 9.00 4.08
CA LYS A 186 10.91 9.27 5.39
C LYS A 186 10.69 10.77 5.58
N LEU A 187 11.70 11.58 5.27
CA LEU A 187 11.61 13.05 5.35
C LEU A 187 10.52 13.62 4.42
N ARG A 188 10.29 13.01 3.25
CA ARG A 188 9.25 13.45 2.32
C ARG A 188 7.84 13.12 2.84
N THR A 189 7.66 11.96 3.44
CA THR A 189 6.37 11.57 4.08
C THR A 189 6.10 12.35 5.35
N ASP A 190 7.12 12.58 6.17
CA ASP A 190 7.01 13.37 7.40
C ASP A 190 6.70 14.84 7.09
N ASN A 191 7.26 15.41 6.02
CA ASN A 191 6.94 16.77 5.57
C ASN A 191 5.51 16.89 5.04
N ILE A 192 5.00 15.88 4.34
CA ILE A 192 3.60 15.84 3.92
C ILE A 192 2.66 15.78 5.14
N ASN A 193 3.04 15.04 6.17
CA ASN A 193 2.24 14.92 7.39
C ASN A 193 2.35 16.16 8.28
N LYS A 194 3.53 16.80 8.39
CA LYS A 194 3.73 18.05 9.14
C LYS A 194 2.95 19.23 8.56
N ASN A 195 2.83 19.29 7.22
CA ASN A 195 2.03 20.33 6.57
C ASN A 195 0.52 20.15 6.80
N LYS A 196 0.07 18.99 7.32
CA LYS A 196 -1.33 18.75 7.70
C LYS A 196 -1.69 19.27 9.08
N THR A 197 -0.71 19.41 9.98
CA THR A 197 -0.91 19.84 11.38
C THR A 197 -0.93 21.38 11.54
N LEU A 198 -0.80 22.13 10.45
CA LEU A 198 -0.76 23.60 10.45
C LEU A 198 -2.07 24.25 9.93
N ILE A 199 -3.19 23.53 9.94
CA ILE A 199 -4.50 24.08 9.58
C ILE A 199 -5.46 23.99 10.75
#